data_a5ad2ebda151c34f8cfb815277703041
#
_entry.id   a5ad2ebda151c34f8cfb815277703041
#
_cell.length_a   1.000
_cell.length_b   1.000
_cell.length_c   1.000
_cell.angle_alpha   90.00
_cell.angle_beta   90.00
_cell.angle_gamma   90.00
#
_symmetry.space_group_name_H-M   'P 1'
#
loop_
_entity.id
_entity.type
_entity.pdbx_description
1 polymer ?
#
loop_
_entity_poly.entity_id
_entity_poly.type
_entity_poly.pdbx_seq_one_letter_code
_entity_poly.pdbx_strand_id
1 'polypeptide(L)'
;MASTQHTPTELEAAGDLVLPAADELAGRFPLTPNAHPATPEEYNEIMSTLAFGKKFTDHMAHMRWTREGGWDDRGVIPYGPLELTPGASVFHYCQSVFEGIKAYKREDGSVWTFRPGYNAARLNHSARRLALPELSREDFVASLVDYVRADVKWVPDVDGSSLYLRPFMFASEEFVGVRPAGVVDYYVIGSPSGPYFKGGLSGVAIWVEREYHRAGPGGTGSAKAGGNYAASLLPQIQAEAKGFSQVCFLDTYEGKYLEELGGMNMFVVMADGTIRTPELTGVILEGGTRSAILRMLRDQGVDVREEKIALSEVVDGIRSGAVAEVFACGTAAVVTPITRLAGDDFDVEIEVGEKTREIHKHLTDIQWGRAEDPYGWTYRLV
;
A
#
# COMPACT_ATOMS: atom_id res chain seq x y z
N MET A 1 5.09 -27.19 22.45
CA MET A 1 5.27 -27.10 20.99
C MET A 1 6.28 -25.99 20.74
N ALA A 2 7.36 -26.27 20.02
CA ALA A 2 8.38 -25.27 19.75
C ALA A 2 7.75 -24.20 18.84
N SER A 3 7.72 -22.94 19.29
CA SER A 3 7.40 -21.83 18.44
C SER A 3 8.45 -21.81 17.33
N THR A 4 8.06 -22.07 16.09
CA THR A 4 8.92 -21.81 14.94
C THR A 4 9.21 -20.33 14.96
N GLN A 5 10.44 -19.95 15.35
CA GLN A 5 10.88 -18.56 15.32
C GLN A 5 10.71 -18.05 13.88
N HIS A 6 9.87 -17.04 13.70
CA HIS A 6 9.73 -16.36 12.43
C HIS A 6 11.07 -15.73 12.05
N THR A 7 11.58 -16.08 10.89
CA THR A 7 12.73 -15.39 10.31
C THR A 7 12.20 -14.20 9.52
N PRO A 8 12.56 -12.96 9.89
CA PRO A 8 12.10 -11.78 9.15
C PRO A 8 12.47 -11.86 7.66
N THR A 9 11.60 -11.39 6.79
CA THR A 9 11.93 -11.21 5.37
C THR A 9 12.98 -10.11 5.20
N GLU A 10 13.57 -10.00 4.01
CA GLU A 10 14.51 -8.90 3.72
C GLU A 10 13.85 -7.53 3.89
N LEU A 11 12.57 -7.40 3.50
CA LEU A 11 11.84 -6.14 3.66
C LEU A 11 11.54 -5.82 5.12
N GLU A 12 11.17 -6.81 5.91
CA GLU A 12 10.95 -6.65 7.35
C GLU A 12 12.24 -6.23 8.04
N ALA A 13 13.34 -6.95 7.80
CA ALA A 13 14.64 -6.64 8.39
C ALA A 13 15.14 -5.23 8.02
N ALA A 14 14.98 -4.83 6.76
CA ALA A 14 15.34 -3.49 6.31
C ALA A 14 14.39 -2.41 6.83
N GLY A 15 13.10 -2.72 6.94
CA GLY A 15 12.07 -1.80 7.40
C GLY A 15 12.13 -1.50 8.90
N ASP A 16 12.59 -2.47 9.69
CA ASP A 16 12.68 -2.36 11.15
C ASP A 16 13.99 -1.68 11.62
N LEU A 17 14.89 -1.30 10.69
CA LEU A 17 16.07 -0.52 11.04
C LEU A 17 15.67 0.87 11.55
N VAL A 18 16.32 1.34 12.61
CA VAL A 18 16.07 2.65 13.21
C VAL A 18 16.29 3.77 12.16
N LEU A 19 15.33 4.66 12.07
CA LEU A 19 15.40 5.85 11.22
C LEU A 19 15.94 7.04 12.03
N PRO A 20 16.70 7.97 11.39
CA PRO A 20 17.01 9.26 12.01
C PRO A 20 15.72 10.01 12.38
N ALA A 21 15.76 10.88 13.38
CA ALA A 21 14.63 11.72 13.72
C ALA A 21 14.26 12.67 12.57
N ALA A 22 12.98 13.05 12.47
CA ALA A 22 12.51 13.92 11.39
C ALA A 22 13.28 15.25 11.32
N ASP A 23 13.67 15.81 12.48
CA ASP A 23 14.43 17.06 12.54
C ASP A 23 15.87 16.93 11.99
N GLU A 24 16.44 15.73 12.03
CA GLU A 24 17.76 15.43 11.42
C GLU A 24 17.68 15.29 9.90
N LEU A 25 16.48 14.95 9.39
CA LEU A 25 16.22 14.77 7.97
C LEU A 25 15.64 16.02 7.29
N ALA A 26 15.04 16.91 8.06
CA ALA A 26 14.39 18.12 7.57
C ALA A 26 15.34 19.06 6.79
N GLY A 27 14.81 19.67 5.73
CA GLY A 27 15.54 20.61 4.88
C GLY A 27 16.36 19.93 3.78
N ARG A 28 16.35 18.62 3.68
CA ARG A 28 16.98 17.92 2.55
C ARG A 28 16.27 18.17 1.22
N PHE A 29 14.97 18.47 1.26
CA PHE A 29 14.17 18.89 0.12
C PHE A 29 13.73 20.34 0.31
N PRO A 30 14.53 21.33 -0.16
CA PRO A 30 14.24 22.75 0.01
C PRO A 30 12.87 23.13 -0.56
N LEU A 31 12.10 23.95 0.17
CA LEU A 31 10.77 24.38 -0.25
C LEU A 31 10.85 25.52 -1.27
N THR A 32 10.23 25.35 -2.42
CA THR A 32 9.82 26.40 -3.33
C THR A 32 8.33 26.67 -3.10
N PRO A 33 7.95 27.82 -2.51
CA PRO A 33 6.55 28.10 -2.21
C PRO A 33 5.67 28.12 -3.46
N ASN A 34 4.45 27.60 -3.36
CA ASN A 34 3.47 27.70 -4.43
C ASN A 34 2.94 29.15 -4.52
N ALA A 35 3.15 29.81 -5.66
CA ALA A 35 2.63 31.16 -5.90
C ALA A 35 1.09 31.20 -6.06
N HIS A 36 0.47 30.06 -6.34
CA HIS A 36 -0.96 29.89 -6.55
C HIS A 36 -1.51 28.72 -5.73
N PRO A 37 -1.43 28.77 -4.37
CA PRO A 37 -1.99 27.72 -3.53
C PRO A 37 -3.52 27.70 -3.66
N ALA A 38 -4.16 26.62 -3.25
CA ALA A 38 -5.60 26.53 -3.19
C ALA A 38 -6.20 27.69 -2.41
N THR A 39 -7.25 28.30 -2.96
CA THR A 39 -8.02 29.36 -2.28
C THR A 39 -8.69 28.79 -1.03
N PRO A 40 -9.11 29.63 -0.07
CA PRO A 40 -9.86 29.17 1.10
C PRO A 40 -11.12 28.38 0.73
N GLU A 41 -11.81 28.76 -0.33
CA GLU A 41 -13.01 28.10 -0.84
C GLU A 41 -12.69 26.71 -1.37
N GLU A 42 -11.67 26.59 -2.22
CA GLU A 42 -11.19 25.30 -2.76
C GLU A 42 -10.69 24.37 -1.64
N TYR A 43 -9.92 24.91 -0.70
CA TYR A 43 -9.46 24.17 0.48
C TYR A 43 -10.65 23.61 1.28
N ASN A 44 -11.64 24.44 1.60
CA ASN A 44 -12.82 24.03 2.37
C ASN A 44 -13.65 22.98 1.63
N GLU A 45 -13.81 23.10 0.30
CA GLU A 45 -14.48 22.10 -0.53
C GLU A 45 -13.77 20.75 -0.46
N ILE A 46 -12.45 20.75 -0.64
CA ILE A 46 -11.63 19.52 -0.59
C ILE A 46 -11.71 18.87 0.78
N MET A 47 -11.53 19.66 1.85
CA MET A 47 -11.52 19.16 3.22
C MET A 47 -12.91 18.71 3.70
N SER A 48 -13.98 19.20 3.11
CA SER A 48 -15.34 18.74 3.40
C SER A 48 -15.70 17.42 2.72
N THR A 49 -15.11 17.13 1.55
CA THR A 49 -15.42 15.95 0.75
C THR A 49 -14.46 14.78 1.01
N LEU A 50 -13.18 15.07 1.27
CA LEU A 50 -12.09 14.12 1.52
C LEU A 50 -12.10 12.94 0.53
N ALA A 51 -12.25 13.25 -0.77
CA ALA A 51 -12.40 12.23 -1.81
C ALA A 51 -11.03 11.60 -2.16
N PHE A 52 -10.83 10.34 -1.82
CA PHE A 52 -9.59 9.60 -2.04
C PHE A 52 -9.07 9.72 -3.48
N GLY A 53 -7.84 10.22 -3.63
CA GLY A 53 -7.11 10.27 -4.89
C GLY A 53 -7.66 11.24 -5.95
N LYS A 54 -8.64 12.10 -5.63
CA LYS A 54 -9.27 13.01 -6.60
C LYS A 54 -8.78 14.44 -6.51
N LYS A 55 -8.32 14.85 -5.35
CA LYS A 55 -7.78 16.20 -5.08
C LYS A 55 -6.43 16.08 -4.39
N PHE A 56 -5.54 17.00 -4.69
CA PHE A 56 -4.16 16.99 -4.22
C PHE A 56 -3.83 18.26 -3.46
N THR A 57 -2.73 18.23 -2.72
CA THR A 57 -2.25 19.36 -1.91
C THR A 57 -1.54 20.41 -2.76
N ASP A 58 -1.04 21.47 -2.13
CA ASP A 58 -0.43 22.60 -2.83
C ASP A 58 0.96 22.30 -3.41
N HIS A 59 1.65 21.30 -2.87
CA HIS A 59 3.03 20.99 -3.27
C HIS A 59 3.21 19.50 -3.61
N MET A 60 4.38 19.16 -4.12
CA MET A 60 4.88 17.80 -4.31
C MET A 60 6.39 17.76 -4.01
N ALA A 61 6.90 16.67 -3.44
CA ALA A 61 8.35 16.48 -3.38
C ALA A 61 8.86 15.92 -4.71
N HIS A 62 10.05 16.33 -5.11
CA HIS A 62 10.70 15.89 -6.35
C HIS A 62 12.19 15.62 -6.13
N MET A 63 12.71 14.64 -6.87
CA MET A 63 14.14 14.36 -6.98
C MET A 63 14.42 13.67 -8.31
N ARG A 64 15.52 14.02 -8.98
CA ARG A 64 15.93 13.43 -10.26
C ARG A 64 17.21 12.63 -10.12
N TRP A 65 17.23 11.49 -10.80
CA TRP A 65 18.42 10.68 -10.95
C TRP A 65 18.91 10.68 -12.40
N THR A 66 20.22 10.77 -12.56
CA THR A 66 20.89 10.53 -13.83
C THR A 66 21.97 9.47 -13.66
N ARG A 67 22.26 8.76 -14.75
CA ARG A 67 23.30 7.71 -14.73
C ARG A 67 24.68 8.23 -14.32
N GLU A 68 24.99 9.45 -14.73
CA GLU A 68 26.29 10.09 -14.48
C GLU A 68 26.36 10.77 -13.11
N GLY A 69 25.27 11.41 -12.68
CA GLY A 69 25.23 12.27 -11.49
C GLY A 69 24.64 11.62 -10.25
N GLY A 70 23.95 10.47 -10.40
CA GLY A 70 23.18 9.92 -9.29
C GLY A 70 21.92 10.74 -8.98
N TRP A 71 21.46 10.67 -7.73
CA TRP A 71 20.32 11.44 -7.24
C TRP A 71 20.69 12.88 -6.90
N ASP A 72 20.01 13.84 -7.54
CA ASP A 72 20.18 15.27 -7.33
C ASP A 72 18.87 16.03 -7.66
N ASP A 73 18.91 17.37 -7.80
CA ASP A 73 17.78 18.23 -8.17
C ASP A 73 16.54 17.95 -7.30
N ARG A 74 16.71 18.08 -5.99
CA ARG A 74 15.69 17.75 -5.01
C ARG A 74 15.00 18.99 -4.44
N GLY A 75 13.71 18.89 -4.19
CA GLY A 75 12.93 19.95 -3.55
C GLY A 75 11.49 19.58 -3.27
N VAL A 76 10.84 20.37 -2.44
CA VAL A 76 9.38 20.46 -2.35
C VAL A 76 8.96 21.62 -3.24
N ILE A 77 8.26 21.33 -4.32
CA ILE A 77 7.91 22.26 -5.39
C ILE A 77 6.38 22.39 -5.54
N PRO A 78 5.85 23.43 -6.18
CA PRO A 78 4.42 23.56 -6.43
C PRO A 78 3.85 22.32 -7.15
N TYR A 79 2.69 21.82 -6.70
CA TYR A 79 1.96 20.76 -7.38
C TYR A 79 1.49 21.27 -8.77
N GLY A 80 1.78 20.50 -9.81
CA GLY A 80 1.42 20.88 -11.17
C GLY A 80 1.69 19.76 -12.19
N PRO A 81 1.48 20.05 -13.47
CA PRO A 81 1.78 19.11 -14.56
C PRO A 81 3.26 18.73 -14.60
N LEU A 82 3.54 17.47 -14.96
CA LEU A 82 4.88 17.00 -15.27
C LEU A 82 5.14 17.17 -16.77
N GLU A 83 6.24 17.84 -17.12
CA GLU A 83 6.62 18.01 -18.53
C GLU A 83 7.46 16.81 -18.99
N LEU A 84 6.88 15.99 -19.86
CA LEU A 84 7.52 14.85 -20.48
C LEU A 84 7.33 14.90 -22.00
N THR A 85 8.37 14.56 -22.75
CA THR A 85 8.24 14.37 -24.19
C THR A 85 7.53 13.06 -24.51
N PRO A 86 6.87 12.92 -25.66
CA PRO A 86 6.25 11.66 -26.07
C PRO A 86 7.20 10.48 -26.14
N GLY A 87 8.51 10.70 -26.25
CA GLY A 87 9.55 9.68 -26.23
C GLY A 87 9.94 9.20 -24.82
N ALA A 88 9.34 9.73 -23.74
CA ALA A 88 9.67 9.29 -22.40
C ALA A 88 9.37 7.79 -22.22
N SER A 89 10.37 7.02 -21.79
CA SER A 89 10.35 5.54 -21.78
C SER A 89 9.22 4.98 -20.92
N VAL A 90 8.76 5.69 -19.90
CA VAL A 90 7.63 5.27 -19.07
C VAL A 90 6.34 5.05 -19.88
N PHE A 91 6.11 5.85 -20.93
CA PHE A 91 4.90 5.72 -21.76
C PHE A 91 4.89 4.45 -22.61
N HIS A 92 6.06 3.90 -22.91
CA HIS A 92 6.22 2.75 -23.81
C HIS A 92 6.44 1.44 -23.06
N TYR A 93 7.15 1.48 -21.92
CA TYR A 93 7.60 0.28 -21.20
C TYR A 93 7.13 0.20 -19.77
N CYS A 94 6.31 1.16 -19.31
CA CYS A 94 5.75 1.18 -17.95
C CYS A 94 6.81 0.98 -16.85
N GLN A 95 8.06 1.46 -17.08
CA GLN A 95 9.13 1.38 -16.09
C GLN A 95 8.85 2.39 -14.97
N SER A 96 7.94 1.99 -14.05
CA SER A 96 7.47 2.80 -12.93
C SER A 96 7.13 1.94 -11.73
N VAL A 97 7.42 2.46 -10.54
CA VAL A 97 7.09 1.86 -9.25
C VAL A 97 6.49 2.92 -8.33
N PHE A 98 5.70 2.49 -7.36
CA PHE A 98 5.06 3.42 -6.44
C PHE A 98 4.87 2.83 -5.06
N GLU A 99 4.59 3.71 -4.10
CA GLU A 99 4.23 3.37 -2.74
C GLU A 99 2.90 4.02 -2.34
N GLY A 100 2.35 3.55 -1.25
CA GLY A 100 1.21 4.16 -0.59
C GLY A 100 1.45 4.17 0.90
N ILE A 101 1.38 5.34 1.50
CA ILE A 101 1.59 5.55 2.92
C ILE A 101 0.63 6.63 3.41
N LYS A 102 0.32 6.70 4.70
CA LYS A 102 -0.61 7.68 5.25
C LYS A 102 0.07 8.53 6.32
N ALA A 103 -0.29 9.81 6.36
CA ALA A 103 0.04 10.69 7.47
C ALA A 103 -1.23 10.94 8.28
N TYR A 104 -1.13 10.74 9.59
CA TYR A 104 -2.23 10.84 10.56
C TYR A 104 -1.98 12.00 11.50
N LYS A 105 -2.98 12.86 11.70
CA LYS A 105 -2.93 13.90 12.70
C LYS A 105 -3.44 13.35 14.03
N ARG A 106 -2.65 13.47 15.08
CA ARG A 106 -3.00 13.07 16.45
C ARG A 106 -3.66 14.21 17.22
N GLU A 107 -4.27 13.90 18.35
CA GLU A 107 -4.99 14.86 19.19
C GLU A 107 -4.13 16.03 19.69
N ASP A 108 -2.81 15.80 19.87
CA ASP A 108 -1.84 16.84 20.24
C ASP A 108 -1.41 17.73 19.05
N GLY A 109 -1.97 17.53 17.87
CA GLY A 109 -1.66 18.23 16.65
C GLY A 109 -0.44 17.72 15.89
N SER A 110 0.33 16.80 16.47
CA SER A 110 1.47 16.17 15.79
C SER A 110 1.02 15.28 14.63
N VAL A 111 1.88 15.14 13.62
CA VAL A 111 1.58 14.34 12.43
C VAL A 111 2.53 13.15 12.38
N TRP A 112 1.97 11.97 12.25
CA TRP A 112 2.69 10.71 12.27
C TRP A 112 2.40 9.87 11.03
N THR A 113 3.32 8.99 10.70
CA THR A 113 3.16 7.98 9.64
C THR A 113 3.49 6.59 10.18
N PHE A 114 3.13 5.56 9.43
CA PHE A 114 3.26 4.16 9.86
C PHE A 114 4.24 3.42 8.96
N ARG A 115 5.32 2.87 9.55
CA ARG A 115 6.37 2.05 8.92
C ARG A 115 7.01 2.66 7.67
N PRO A 116 7.44 3.93 7.66
CA PRO A 116 8.04 4.54 6.47
C PRO A 116 9.32 3.84 6.03
N GLY A 117 10.10 3.24 6.95
CA GLY A 117 11.27 2.42 6.63
C GLY A 117 10.93 1.20 5.78
N TYR A 118 9.80 0.54 6.07
CA TYR A 118 9.31 -0.59 5.29
C TYR A 118 8.91 -0.16 3.86
N ASN A 119 8.22 0.97 3.72
CA ASN A 119 7.87 1.52 2.41
C ASN A 119 9.11 1.89 1.60
N ALA A 120 10.14 2.49 2.23
CA ALA A 120 11.41 2.78 1.59
C ALA A 120 12.11 1.49 1.07
N ALA A 121 12.18 0.45 1.90
CA ALA A 121 12.77 -0.83 1.53
C ALA A 121 12.00 -1.48 0.36
N ARG A 122 10.65 -1.43 0.40
CA ARG A 122 9.81 -2.01 -0.65
C ARG A 122 9.85 -1.21 -1.95
N LEU A 123 9.96 0.12 -1.90
CA LEU A 123 10.20 0.94 -3.09
C LEU A 123 11.50 0.49 -3.77
N ASN A 124 12.57 0.29 -3.01
CA ASN A 124 13.86 -0.16 -3.54
C ASN A 124 13.81 -1.60 -4.07
N HIS A 125 13.11 -2.50 -3.40
CA HIS A 125 12.85 -3.85 -3.92
C HIS A 125 12.15 -3.78 -5.30
N SER A 126 11.12 -2.95 -5.40
CA SER A 126 10.38 -2.74 -6.64
C SER A 126 11.25 -2.07 -7.72
N ALA A 127 12.06 -1.08 -7.35
CA ALA A 127 12.99 -0.39 -8.25
C ALA A 127 14.03 -1.36 -8.81
N ARG A 128 14.67 -2.18 -7.98
CA ARG A 128 15.63 -3.22 -8.43
C ARG A 128 14.99 -4.16 -9.45
N ARG A 129 13.76 -4.62 -9.19
CA ARG A 129 13.06 -5.55 -10.10
C ARG A 129 12.83 -4.93 -11.49
N LEU A 130 12.62 -3.62 -11.57
CA LEU A 130 12.39 -2.89 -12.83
C LEU A 130 13.64 -2.19 -13.36
N ALA A 131 14.83 -2.48 -12.82
CA ALA A 131 16.08 -1.82 -13.19
C ALA A 131 16.02 -0.27 -13.09
N LEU A 132 15.31 0.23 -12.08
CA LEU A 132 15.34 1.62 -11.65
C LEU A 132 16.41 1.81 -10.55
N PRO A 133 16.93 3.04 -10.36
CA PRO A 133 17.89 3.32 -9.30
C PRO A 133 17.24 3.19 -7.92
N GLU A 134 18.02 2.72 -6.94
CA GLU A 134 17.59 2.72 -5.55
C GLU A 134 17.71 4.12 -4.95
N LEU A 135 16.74 4.50 -4.11
CA LEU A 135 16.74 5.73 -3.34
C LEU A 135 17.19 5.43 -1.90
N SER A 136 18.04 6.27 -1.30
CA SER A 136 18.39 6.08 0.09
C SER A 136 17.15 6.13 0.99
N ARG A 137 17.15 5.34 2.03
CA ARG A 137 16.03 5.28 2.98
C ARG A 137 15.83 6.64 3.67
N GLU A 138 16.94 7.31 3.96
CA GLU A 138 16.95 8.64 4.54
C GLU A 138 16.33 9.67 3.60
N ASP A 139 16.66 9.65 2.30
CA ASP A 139 16.07 10.57 1.32
C ASP A 139 14.59 10.27 1.07
N PHE A 140 14.18 8.99 1.08
CA PHE A 140 12.77 8.64 1.03
C PHE A 140 12.01 9.24 2.21
N VAL A 141 12.51 9.07 3.45
CA VAL A 141 11.83 9.60 4.64
C VAL A 141 11.91 11.12 4.69
N ALA A 142 13.04 11.73 4.32
CA ALA A 142 13.19 13.18 4.23
C ALA A 142 12.18 13.81 3.27
N SER A 143 11.95 13.17 2.12
CA SER A 143 10.92 13.64 1.16
C SER A 143 9.52 13.68 1.77
N LEU A 144 9.17 12.71 2.63
CA LEU A 144 7.90 12.70 3.36
C LEU A 144 7.86 13.80 4.43
N VAL A 145 8.96 13.96 5.19
CA VAL A 145 9.07 14.97 6.26
C VAL A 145 8.90 16.38 5.69
N ASP A 146 9.72 16.75 4.71
CA ASP A 146 9.72 18.10 4.15
C ASP A 146 8.41 18.39 3.40
N TYR A 147 7.88 17.43 2.66
CA TYR A 147 6.60 17.56 1.98
C TYR A 147 5.43 17.75 2.96
N VAL A 148 5.33 16.90 4.00
CA VAL A 148 4.22 17.01 4.96
C VAL A 148 4.34 18.27 5.80
N ARG A 149 5.54 18.74 6.12
CA ARG A 149 5.75 20.02 6.82
C ARG A 149 5.31 21.21 5.98
N ALA A 150 5.57 21.21 4.67
CA ALA A 150 5.12 22.24 3.76
C ALA A 150 3.58 22.29 3.63
N ASP A 151 2.95 21.12 3.61
CA ASP A 151 1.51 20.96 3.38
C ASP A 151 0.73 20.46 4.60
N VAL A 152 1.23 20.74 5.81
CA VAL A 152 0.65 20.22 7.08
C VAL A 152 -0.84 20.58 7.25
N LYS A 153 -1.31 21.73 6.71
CA LYS A 153 -2.71 22.13 6.75
C LYS A 153 -3.64 21.13 6.05
N TRP A 154 -3.10 20.34 5.09
CA TRP A 154 -3.83 19.35 4.32
C TRP A 154 -4.01 18.01 5.03
N VAL A 155 -3.38 17.80 6.18
CA VAL A 155 -3.60 16.60 6.99
C VAL A 155 -4.95 16.76 7.72
N PRO A 156 -5.97 15.94 7.38
CA PRO A 156 -7.29 16.11 7.94
C PRO A 156 -7.32 15.84 9.45
N ASP A 157 -8.18 16.58 10.16
CA ASP A 157 -8.45 16.45 11.59
C ASP A 157 -9.84 15.84 11.80
N VAL A 158 -10.11 14.72 11.14
CA VAL A 158 -11.38 13.99 11.21
C VAL A 158 -11.06 12.53 11.48
N ASP A 159 -11.76 11.91 12.42
CA ASP A 159 -11.53 10.50 12.77
C ASP A 159 -11.64 9.58 11.54
N GLY A 160 -10.70 8.65 11.42
CA GLY A 160 -10.60 7.74 10.28
C GLY A 160 -10.05 8.38 8.99
N SER A 161 -9.79 9.70 8.97
CA SER A 161 -9.20 10.40 7.82
C SER A 161 -7.68 10.44 7.88
N SER A 162 -7.03 10.75 6.78
CA SER A 162 -5.57 10.85 6.68
C SER A 162 -5.16 11.64 5.46
N LEU A 163 -3.95 12.16 5.43
CA LEU A 163 -3.32 12.55 4.17
C LEU A 163 -2.69 11.30 3.55
N TYR A 164 -3.25 10.83 2.44
CA TYR A 164 -2.68 9.73 1.69
C TYR A 164 -1.51 10.23 0.85
N LEU A 165 -0.32 9.68 1.08
CA LEU A 165 0.91 10.00 0.37
C LEU A 165 1.18 8.95 -0.71
N ARG A 166 1.55 9.41 -1.91
CA ARG A 166 1.91 8.59 -3.05
C ARG A 166 3.34 8.88 -3.50
N PRO A 167 4.34 8.26 -2.87
CA PRO A 167 5.69 8.20 -3.44
C PRO A 167 5.67 7.36 -4.73
N PHE A 168 6.31 7.84 -5.79
CA PHE A 168 6.43 7.08 -7.04
C PHE A 168 7.69 7.49 -7.80
N MET A 169 8.16 6.57 -8.63
CA MET A 169 9.38 6.72 -9.42
C MET A 169 9.13 6.19 -10.82
N PHE A 170 9.63 6.87 -11.84
CA PHE A 170 9.44 6.45 -13.22
C PHE A 170 10.59 6.89 -14.14
N ALA A 171 10.77 6.15 -15.22
CA ALA A 171 11.73 6.45 -16.27
C ALA A 171 11.25 7.63 -17.13
N SER A 172 11.91 8.78 -16.99
CA SER A 172 11.57 10.01 -17.73
C SER A 172 12.48 10.28 -18.93
N GLU A 173 13.52 9.45 -19.14
CA GLU A 173 14.43 9.60 -20.28
C GLU A 173 13.66 9.53 -21.61
N GLU A 174 13.97 10.46 -22.50
CA GLU A 174 13.46 10.45 -23.87
C GLU A 174 14.19 9.38 -24.70
N PHE A 175 13.67 8.16 -24.69
CA PHE A 175 14.28 7.03 -25.37
C PHE A 175 13.28 5.88 -25.59
N VAL A 176 13.10 5.46 -26.85
CA VAL A 176 12.17 4.36 -27.20
C VAL A 176 12.85 3.00 -27.41
N GLY A 177 14.13 2.87 -27.06
CA GLY A 177 14.82 1.58 -27.06
C GLY A 177 14.56 0.79 -25.77
N VAL A 178 14.60 -0.55 -25.85
CA VAL A 178 14.36 -1.43 -24.67
C VAL A 178 15.66 -1.59 -23.88
N ARG A 179 15.86 -0.74 -22.88
CA ARG A 179 16.94 -0.81 -21.90
C ARG A 179 16.57 -0.04 -20.62
N PRO A 180 17.28 -0.26 -19.51
CA PRO A 180 17.12 0.58 -18.33
C PRO A 180 17.36 2.06 -18.65
N ALA A 181 16.47 2.93 -18.16
CA ALA A 181 16.56 4.36 -18.35
C ALA A 181 17.81 4.96 -17.69
N GLY A 182 18.36 6.00 -18.31
CA GLY A 182 19.46 6.81 -17.79
C GLY A 182 19.00 8.06 -17.07
N VAL A 183 17.69 8.39 -17.10
CA VAL A 183 17.08 9.49 -16.35
C VAL A 183 15.80 8.98 -15.71
N VAL A 184 15.66 9.22 -14.41
CA VAL A 184 14.51 8.76 -13.59
C VAL A 184 14.09 9.89 -12.66
N ASP A 185 12.79 10.13 -12.59
CA ASP A 185 12.22 11.07 -11.64
C ASP A 185 11.51 10.34 -10.50
N TYR A 186 11.65 10.87 -9.29
CA TYR A 186 10.95 10.48 -8.08
C TYR A 186 10.08 11.64 -7.59
N TYR A 187 8.84 11.33 -7.19
CA TYR A 187 7.90 12.29 -6.64
C TYR A 187 7.19 11.75 -5.41
N VAL A 188 6.72 12.68 -4.57
CA VAL A 188 5.70 12.41 -3.54
C VAL A 188 4.58 13.42 -3.74
N ILE A 189 3.35 12.91 -3.90
CA ILE A 189 2.13 13.71 -3.93
C ILE A 189 1.21 13.28 -2.80
N GLY A 190 0.28 14.14 -2.37
CA GLY A 190 -0.64 13.84 -1.29
C GLY A 190 -2.08 14.19 -1.61
N SER A 191 -3.00 13.36 -1.12
CA SER A 191 -4.44 13.53 -1.27
C SER A 191 -5.12 13.42 0.08
N PRO A 192 -5.79 14.48 0.60
CA PRO A 192 -6.63 14.39 1.78
C PRO A 192 -7.74 13.37 1.56
N SER A 193 -7.86 12.42 2.48
CA SER A 193 -8.73 11.25 2.31
C SER A 193 -9.54 11.01 3.57
N GLY A 194 -10.83 10.82 3.41
CA GLY A 194 -11.75 10.44 4.48
C GLY A 194 -11.64 8.98 4.88
N PRO A 195 -12.45 8.55 5.84
CA PRO A 195 -12.56 7.15 6.20
C PRO A 195 -12.87 6.30 4.97
N TYR A 196 -12.18 5.18 4.83
CA TYR A 196 -12.38 4.27 3.69
C TYR A 196 -13.82 3.71 3.68
N PHE A 197 -14.35 3.40 4.85
CA PHE A 197 -15.73 2.98 5.04
C PHE A 197 -16.56 4.08 5.68
N LYS A 198 -17.54 4.61 4.96
CA LYS A 198 -18.54 5.53 5.53
C LYS A 198 -19.53 4.70 6.34
N GLY A 199 -19.55 4.88 7.67
CA GLY A 199 -20.47 4.18 8.56
C GLY A 199 -19.95 2.94 9.26
N GLY A 200 -18.63 2.75 9.35
CA GLY A 200 -17.98 1.66 10.06
C GLY A 200 -17.44 0.57 9.16
N LEU A 201 -16.93 -0.50 9.76
CA LEU A 201 -16.29 -1.61 9.06
C LEU A 201 -17.35 -2.43 8.29
N SER A 202 -17.60 -2.07 7.03
CA SER A 202 -18.48 -2.80 6.11
C SER A 202 -17.67 -3.81 5.29
N GLY A 203 -18.30 -4.97 5.01
CA GLY A 203 -17.65 -6.00 4.20
C GLY A 203 -17.72 -5.72 2.69
N VAL A 204 -16.88 -6.42 1.95
CA VAL A 204 -16.84 -6.37 0.49
C VAL A 204 -17.14 -7.74 -0.13
N ALA A 205 -17.74 -7.70 -1.31
CA ALA A 205 -17.95 -8.89 -2.14
C ALA A 205 -16.79 -9.05 -3.12
N ILE A 206 -16.25 -10.25 -3.23
CA ILE A 206 -15.07 -10.57 -4.03
C ILE A 206 -15.42 -11.61 -5.10
N TRP A 207 -15.08 -11.31 -6.34
CA TRP A 207 -15.12 -12.27 -7.45
C TRP A 207 -13.78 -13.01 -7.57
N VAL A 208 -13.80 -14.33 -7.68
CA VAL A 208 -12.61 -15.13 -7.94
C VAL A 208 -12.43 -15.29 -9.45
N GLU A 209 -11.33 -14.77 -9.95
CA GLU A 209 -10.99 -14.77 -11.37
C GLU A 209 -10.22 -16.03 -11.75
N ARG A 210 -10.60 -16.64 -12.87
CA ARG A 210 -9.99 -17.88 -13.36
C ARG A 210 -9.32 -17.76 -14.73
N GLU A 211 -9.69 -16.75 -15.51
CA GLU A 211 -9.17 -16.54 -16.86
C GLU A 211 -7.91 -15.67 -16.83
N TYR A 212 -7.96 -14.59 -16.05
CA TYR A 212 -6.86 -13.64 -15.96
C TYR A 212 -6.02 -13.87 -14.71
N HIS A 213 -4.73 -13.57 -14.81
CA HIS A 213 -3.80 -13.64 -13.70
C HIS A 213 -3.22 -12.26 -13.42
N ARG A 214 -3.01 -11.94 -12.15
CA ARG A 214 -2.37 -10.70 -11.73
C ARG A 214 -0.89 -10.67 -12.09
N ALA A 215 -0.20 -11.78 -11.89
CA ALA A 215 1.23 -11.95 -12.13
C ALA A 215 1.56 -13.44 -12.27
N GLY A 216 2.69 -13.74 -12.87
CA GLY A 216 3.22 -15.10 -12.98
C GLY A 216 4.60 -15.24 -12.33
N PRO A 217 5.04 -16.48 -12.06
CA PRO A 217 6.36 -16.76 -11.51
C PRO A 217 7.50 -16.17 -12.33
N GLY A 218 8.47 -15.53 -11.66
CA GLY A 218 9.56 -14.81 -12.33
C GLY A 218 9.14 -13.47 -12.97
N GLY A 219 7.85 -13.12 -12.89
CA GLY A 219 7.32 -11.84 -13.34
C GLY A 219 7.56 -10.70 -12.34
N THR A 220 6.69 -9.70 -12.35
CA THR A 220 6.82 -8.48 -11.53
C THR A 220 5.90 -8.46 -10.31
N GLY A 221 5.26 -9.59 -9.95
CA GLY A 221 4.21 -9.66 -8.93
C GLY A 221 4.64 -9.17 -7.55
N SER A 222 5.86 -9.47 -7.11
CA SER A 222 6.41 -9.00 -5.84
C SER A 222 6.83 -7.53 -5.84
N ALA A 223 6.90 -6.88 -7.01
CA ALA A 223 7.17 -5.45 -7.13
C ALA A 223 5.88 -4.63 -7.14
N LYS A 224 5.90 -3.46 -6.52
CA LYS A 224 4.78 -2.51 -6.59
C LYS A 224 4.88 -1.66 -7.86
N ALA A 225 4.71 -2.34 -9.00
CA ALA A 225 4.90 -1.80 -10.35
C ALA A 225 3.56 -1.51 -11.03
N GLY A 226 3.47 -0.41 -11.75
CA GLY A 226 2.23 0.03 -12.42
C GLY A 226 1.59 -1.01 -13.34
N GLY A 227 2.40 -1.79 -14.06
CA GLY A 227 1.94 -2.84 -14.97
C GLY A 227 1.10 -3.94 -14.29
N ASN A 228 1.42 -4.32 -13.04
CA ASN A 228 0.63 -5.30 -12.29
C ASN A 228 -0.80 -4.80 -12.01
N TYR A 229 -0.94 -3.49 -11.79
CA TYR A 229 -2.25 -2.87 -11.56
C TYR A 229 -3.02 -2.71 -12.87
N ALA A 230 -2.35 -2.34 -13.95
CA ALA A 230 -2.97 -2.27 -15.27
C ALA A 230 -3.54 -3.64 -15.70
N ALA A 231 -2.83 -4.73 -15.45
CA ALA A 231 -3.29 -6.09 -15.74
C ALA A 231 -4.58 -6.48 -15.00
N SER A 232 -4.83 -5.88 -13.82
CA SER A 232 -6.03 -6.17 -13.02
C SER A 232 -7.27 -5.35 -13.40
N LEU A 233 -7.15 -4.34 -14.28
CA LEU A 233 -8.25 -3.41 -14.57
C LEU A 233 -9.40 -4.06 -15.32
N LEU A 234 -9.11 -4.90 -16.33
CA LEU A 234 -10.18 -5.57 -17.08
C LEU A 234 -10.96 -6.56 -16.21
N PRO A 235 -10.35 -7.51 -15.49
CA PRO A 235 -11.08 -8.39 -14.59
C PRO A 235 -11.81 -7.61 -13.47
N GLN A 236 -11.27 -6.47 -13.02
CA GLN A 236 -11.94 -5.60 -12.05
C GLN A 236 -13.26 -5.04 -12.61
N ILE A 237 -13.25 -4.50 -13.84
CA ILE A 237 -14.46 -3.99 -14.52
C ILE A 237 -15.49 -5.11 -14.71
N GLN A 238 -15.04 -6.30 -15.07
CA GLN A 238 -15.94 -7.46 -15.22
C GLN A 238 -16.56 -7.90 -13.90
N ALA A 239 -15.81 -7.87 -12.81
CA ALA A 239 -16.31 -8.15 -11.46
C ALA A 239 -17.31 -7.08 -11.00
N GLU A 240 -17.02 -5.80 -11.22
CA GLU A 240 -17.93 -4.69 -10.92
C GLU A 240 -19.25 -4.80 -11.67
N ALA A 241 -19.23 -5.20 -12.94
CA ALA A 241 -20.44 -5.44 -13.74
C ALA A 241 -21.32 -6.59 -13.18
N LYS A 242 -20.71 -7.53 -12.43
CA LYS A 242 -21.39 -8.62 -11.71
C LYS A 242 -21.80 -8.21 -10.27
N GLY A 243 -21.50 -6.98 -9.84
CA GLY A 243 -21.85 -6.46 -8.50
C GLY A 243 -20.80 -6.76 -7.41
N PHE A 244 -19.58 -7.12 -7.78
CA PHE A 244 -18.48 -7.37 -6.84
C PHE A 244 -17.55 -6.16 -6.73
N SER A 245 -17.03 -5.93 -5.54
CA SER A 245 -16.18 -4.76 -5.25
C SER A 245 -14.76 -4.94 -5.76
N GLN A 246 -14.25 -6.16 -5.77
CA GLN A 246 -12.88 -6.49 -6.18
C GLN A 246 -12.76 -7.92 -6.71
N VAL A 247 -11.61 -8.21 -7.28
CA VAL A 247 -11.21 -9.48 -7.85
C VAL A 247 -10.16 -10.14 -6.97
N CYS A 248 -10.27 -11.44 -6.73
CA CYS A 248 -9.23 -12.31 -6.18
C CYS A 248 -8.63 -13.16 -7.29
N PHE A 249 -7.31 -13.23 -7.34
CA PHE A 249 -6.56 -14.00 -8.33
C PHE A 249 -6.10 -15.35 -7.76
N LEU A 250 -6.00 -16.34 -8.65
CA LEU A 250 -5.46 -17.67 -8.37
C LEU A 250 -4.06 -17.83 -8.97
N ASP A 251 -3.34 -18.82 -8.48
CA ASP A 251 -2.03 -19.19 -8.99
C ASP A 251 -2.08 -19.57 -10.49
N THR A 252 -1.03 -19.22 -11.21
CA THR A 252 -0.96 -19.40 -12.68
C THR A 252 -0.68 -20.83 -13.12
N TYR A 253 -0.25 -21.73 -12.23
CA TYR A 253 0.10 -23.11 -12.60
C TYR A 253 -1.08 -24.06 -12.57
N GLU A 254 -1.84 -24.01 -11.47
CA GLU A 254 -2.93 -24.94 -11.22
C GLU A 254 -4.29 -24.28 -11.24
N GLY A 255 -4.35 -22.92 -11.15
CA GLY A 255 -5.61 -22.19 -11.01
C GLY A 255 -6.39 -22.61 -9.76
N LYS A 256 -5.70 -23.00 -8.71
CA LYS A 256 -6.23 -23.68 -7.54
C LYS A 256 -6.04 -22.91 -6.25
N TYR A 257 -4.87 -22.30 -6.09
CA TYR A 257 -4.49 -21.66 -4.83
C TYR A 257 -4.77 -20.17 -4.88
N LEU A 258 -5.31 -19.65 -3.78
CA LEU A 258 -5.52 -18.22 -3.59
C LEU A 258 -4.17 -17.50 -3.55
N GLU A 259 -4.07 -16.36 -4.22
CA GLU A 259 -2.92 -15.47 -4.15
C GLU A 259 -3.30 -14.17 -3.42
N GLU A 260 -3.65 -13.13 -4.16
CA GLU A 260 -4.08 -11.86 -3.59
C GLU A 260 -5.18 -11.20 -4.41
N LEU A 261 -5.80 -10.15 -3.88
CA LEU A 261 -6.74 -9.33 -4.60
C LEU A 261 -5.99 -8.35 -5.53
N GLY A 262 -6.71 -7.63 -6.36
CA GLY A 262 -6.11 -6.65 -7.27
C GLY A 262 -5.14 -5.66 -6.60
N GLY A 263 -5.35 -5.30 -5.34
CA GLY A 263 -4.50 -4.37 -4.59
C GLY A 263 -4.36 -4.65 -3.10
N MET A 264 -4.76 -5.82 -2.60
CA MET A 264 -4.74 -6.18 -1.18
C MET A 264 -4.36 -7.65 -0.98
N ASN A 265 -3.63 -7.94 0.12
CA ASN A 265 -3.43 -9.30 0.60
C ASN A 265 -4.68 -9.80 1.33
N MET A 266 -4.77 -11.12 1.57
CA MET A 266 -5.92 -11.70 2.24
C MET A 266 -5.53 -12.67 3.35
N PHE A 267 -6.46 -12.87 4.28
CA PHE A 267 -6.35 -13.80 5.41
C PHE A 267 -7.63 -14.60 5.55
N VAL A 268 -7.49 -15.83 6.02
CA VAL A 268 -8.58 -16.76 6.35
C VAL A 268 -8.49 -17.10 7.83
N VAL A 269 -9.55 -16.83 8.58
CA VAL A 269 -9.66 -17.16 10.01
C VAL A 269 -10.44 -18.46 10.14
N MET A 270 -9.83 -19.45 10.73
CA MET A 270 -10.44 -20.76 10.96
C MET A 270 -11.25 -20.76 12.26
N ALA A 271 -12.26 -21.61 12.35
CA ALA A 271 -13.11 -21.74 13.54
C ALA A 271 -12.32 -22.23 14.80
N ASP A 272 -11.17 -22.88 14.61
CA ASP A 272 -10.28 -23.29 15.70
C ASP A 272 -9.35 -22.17 16.20
N GLY A 273 -9.43 -20.96 15.61
CA GLY A 273 -8.61 -19.81 15.93
C GLY A 273 -7.31 -19.69 15.14
N THR A 274 -6.97 -20.67 14.30
CA THR A 274 -5.84 -20.56 13.37
C THR A 274 -6.11 -19.48 12.33
N ILE A 275 -5.10 -18.70 11.98
CA ILE A 275 -5.19 -17.69 10.91
C ILE A 275 -4.21 -18.06 9.79
N ARG A 276 -4.71 -18.09 8.55
CA ARG A 276 -3.93 -18.49 7.38
C ARG A 276 -3.87 -17.33 6.37
N THR A 277 -2.76 -17.21 5.67
CA THR A 277 -2.58 -16.26 4.56
C THR A 277 -1.76 -16.93 3.46
N PRO A 278 -1.99 -16.62 2.18
CA PRO A 278 -1.16 -17.13 1.09
C PRO A 278 0.32 -16.83 1.32
N GLU A 279 1.17 -17.84 1.12
CA GLU A 279 2.63 -17.70 1.23
C GLU A 279 3.19 -16.80 0.11
N LEU A 280 4.31 -16.13 0.39
CA LEU A 280 4.97 -15.27 -0.58
C LEU A 280 5.75 -16.12 -1.60
N THR A 281 5.18 -16.30 -2.78
CA THR A 281 5.74 -17.11 -3.87
C THR A 281 6.55 -16.31 -4.89
N GLY A 282 6.71 -14.99 -4.68
CA GLY A 282 7.32 -14.07 -5.64
C GLY A 282 6.33 -13.48 -6.64
N VAL A 283 5.08 -13.93 -6.63
CA VAL A 283 3.96 -13.34 -7.43
C VAL A 283 3.05 -12.45 -6.58
N ILE A 284 3.07 -12.62 -5.27
CA ILE A 284 2.28 -11.86 -4.30
C ILE A 284 3.13 -10.69 -3.79
N LEU A 285 2.48 -9.50 -3.68
CA LEU A 285 3.13 -8.35 -3.07
C LEU A 285 3.29 -8.55 -1.56
N GLU A 286 4.50 -8.37 -1.05
CA GLU A 286 4.75 -8.35 0.38
C GLU A 286 4.19 -7.07 1.00
N GLY A 287 2.94 -7.16 1.50
CA GLY A 287 2.21 -6.02 2.03
C GLY A 287 2.72 -5.57 3.39
N GLY A 288 2.99 -4.28 3.58
CA GLY A 288 3.41 -3.74 4.89
C GLY A 288 2.34 -3.92 5.97
N THR A 289 1.05 -3.83 5.61
CA THR A 289 -0.07 -4.14 6.50
C THR A 289 -0.14 -5.64 6.81
N ARG A 290 0.06 -6.50 5.80
CA ARG A 290 0.15 -7.97 5.99
C ARG A 290 1.26 -8.33 6.97
N SER A 291 2.47 -7.82 6.78
CA SER A 291 3.62 -8.03 7.66
C SER A 291 3.33 -7.56 9.10
N ALA A 292 2.71 -6.39 9.26
CA ALA A 292 2.33 -5.88 10.59
C ALA A 292 1.31 -6.81 11.29
N ILE A 293 0.28 -7.25 10.58
CA ILE A 293 -0.75 -8.18 11.12
C ILE A 293 -0.10 -9.51 11.53
N LEU A 294 0.76 -10.08 10.69
CA LEU A 294 1.47 -11.34 11.00
C LEU A 294 2.30 -11.20 12.29
N ARG A 295 3.05 -10.10 12.43
CA ARG A 295 3.86 -9.86 13.63
C ARG A 295 2.99 -9.71 14.87
N MET A 296 1.95 -8.87 14.82
CA MET A 296 1.02 -8.67 15.94
C MET A 296 0.38 -9.97 16.41
N LEU A 297 -0.11 -10.79 15.48
CA LEU A 297 -0.78 -12.06 15.80
C LEU A 297 0.18 -13.08 16.41
N ARG A 298 1.40 -13.18 15.87
CA ARG A 298 2.43 -14.07 16.42
C ARG A 298 2.83 -13.67 17.84
N ASP A 299 3.01 -12.39 18.10
CA ASP A 299 3.37 -11.88 19.42
C ASP A 299 2.24 -12.08 20.45
N GLN A 300 0.98 -12.17 19.99
CA GLN A 300 -0.18 -12.58 20.79
C GLN A 300 -0.31 -14.10 20.98
N GLY A 301 0.59 -14.90 20.41
CA GLY A 301 0.55 -16.36 20.49
C GLY A 301 -0.50 -17.03 19.61
N VAL A 302 -1.04 -16.32 18.62
CA VAL A 302 -1.97 -16.89 17.64
C VAL A 302 -1.20 -17.79 16.68
N ASP A 303 -1.76 -18.98 16.37
CA ASP A 303 -1.21 -19.86 15.31
C ASP A 303 -1.48 -19.22 13.94
N VAL A 304 -0.45 -18.62 13.36
CA VAL A 304 -0.53 -17.94 12.06
C VAL A 304 0.33 -18.67 11.05
N ARG A 305 -0.27 -19.09 9.94
CA ARG A 305 0.37 -19.87 8.90
C ARG A 305 0.42 -19.14 7.57
N GLU A 306 1.60 -19.08 7.00
CA GLU A 306 1.85 -18.65 5.62
C GLU A 306 2.00 -19.90 4.77
N GLU A 307 0.99 -20.20 3.95
CA GLU A 307 0.94 -21.46 3.21
C GLU A 307 0.07 -21.35 1.95
N LYS A 308 0.14 -22.35 1.08
CA LYS A 308 -0.80 -22.45 -0.05
C LYS A 308 -2.19 -22.76 0.48
N ILE A 309 -3.18 -22.00 0.05
CA ILE A 309 -4.59 -22.15 0.46
C ILE A 309 -5.42 -22.46 -0.78
N ALA A 310 -5.96 -23.67 -0.87
CA ALA A 310 -6.80 -24.04 -2.00
C ALA A 310 -8.15 -23.32 -1.92
N LEU A 311 -8.62 -22.77 -3.06
CA LEU A 311 -9.94 -22.13 -3.15
C LEU A 311 -11.06 -23.06 -2.69
N SER A 312 -11.05 -24.34 -3.13
CA SER A 312 -12.04 -25.34 -2.74
C SER A 312 -12.08 -25.56 -1.22
N GLU A 313 -10.91 -25.58 -0.56
CA GLU A 313 -10.82 -25.71 0.88
C GLU A 313 -11.49 -24.54 1.62
N VAL A 314 -11.31 -23.31 1.11
CA VAL A 314 -11.97 -22.13 1.70
C VAL A 314 -13.47 -22.16 1.46
N VAL A 315 -13.92 -22.47 0.25
CA VAL A 315 -15.36 -22.54 -0.09
C VAL A 315 -16.06 -23.62 0.74
N ASP A 316 -15.48 -24.81 0.82
CA ASP A 316 -16.04 -25.91 1.61
C ASP A 316 -15.94 -25.63 3.13
N GLY A 317 -14.87 -24.97 3.55
CA GLY A 317 -14.71 -24.51 4.92
C GLY A 317 -15.77 -23.49 5.35
N ILE A 318 -16.13 -22.54 4.48
CA ILE A 318 -17.21 -21.59 4.75
C ILE A 318 -18.56 -22.34 4.86
N ARG A 319 -18.85 -23.23 3.92
CA ARG A 319 -20.10 -24.03 3.92
C ARG A 319 -20.25 -24.91 5.14
N SER A 320 -19.16 -25.47 5.64
CA SER A 320 -19.14 -26.34 6.83
C SER A 320 -19.01 -25.60 8.15
N GLY A 321 -18.68 -24.30 8.12
CA GLY A 321 -18.37 -23.51 9.32
C GLY A 321 -16.94 -23.70 9.85
N ALA A 322 -16.06 -24.40 9.13
CA ALA A 322 -14.65 -24.53 9.50
C ALA A 322 -13.84 -23.26 9.22
N VAL A 323 -14.25 -22.43 8.25
CA VAL A 323 -13.79 -21.07 8.03
C VAL A 323 -14.78 -20.12 8.68
N ALA A 324 -14.34 -19.33 9.66
CA ALA A 324 -15.15 -18.39 10.41
C ALA A 324 -15.22 -17.01 9.75
N GLU A 325 -14.07 -16.51 9.27
CA GLU A 325 -13.96 -15.17 8.70
C GLU A 325 -12.95 -15.16 7.56
N VAL A 326 -13.14 -14.23 6.61
CA VAL A 326 -12.13 -13.90 5.60
C VAL A 326 -11.98 -12.38 5.54
N PHE A 327 -10.76 -11.87 5.48
CA PHE A 327 -10.53 -10.45 5.33
C PHE A 327 -9.37 -10.14 4.39
N ALA A 328 -9.43 -8.95 3.79
CA ALA A 328 -8.34 -8.36 3.02
C ALA A 328 -7.62 -7.29 3.83
N CYS A 329 -6.37 -7.00 3.48
CA CYS A 329 -5.62 -5.91 4.11
C CYS A 329 -4.74 -5.14 3.12
N GLY A 330 -4.60 -3.83 3.38
CA GLY A 330 -3.75 -2.94 2.59
C GLY A 330 -3.72 -1.53 3.19
N THR A 331 -2.86 -0.65 2.68
CA THR A 331 -2.67 0.69 3.26
C THR A 331 -3.95 1.53 3.24
N ALA A 332 -4.73 1.48 2.16
CA ALA A 332 -5.91 2.34 2.02
C ALA A 332 -7.04 1.95 2.99
N ALA A 333 -7.42 0.69 2.98
CA ALA A 333 -8.54 0.16 3.75
C ALA A 333 -8.15 -0.43 5.12
N VAL A 334 -6.87 -0.56 5.39
CA VAL A 334 -6.24 -1.19 6.56
C VAL A 334 -6.62 -2.67 6.66
N VAL A 335 -7.80 -3.00 7.16
CA VAL A 335 -8.40 -4.35 7.20
C VAL A 335 -9.83 -4.24 6.70
N THR A 336 -10.21 -5.11 5.79
CA THR A 336 -11.53 -5.10 5.16
C THR A 336 -12.14 -6.51 5.24
N PRO A 337 -13.27 -6.71 5.92
CA PRO A 337 -13.96 -8.00 5.89
C PRO A 337 -14.39 -8.37 4.47
N ILE A 338 -14.27 -9.63 4.12
CA ILE A 338 -14.87 -10.19 2.91
C ILE A 338 -16.16 -10.89 3.32
N THR A 339 -17.31 -10.41 2.83
CA THR A 339 -18.63 -10.92 3.22
C THR A 339 -19.25 -11.80 2.16
N ARG A 340 -18.68 -11.85 0.97
CA ARG A 340 -19.12 -12.75 -0.10
C ARG A 340 -17.92 -13.11 -0.97
N LEU A 341 -17.80 -14.39 -1.28
CA LEU A 341 -16.81 -14.90 -2.22
C LEU A 341 -17.54 -15.72 -3.28
N ALA A 342 -17.41 -15.36 -4.54
CA ALA A 342 -18.09 -16.04 -5.63
C ALA A 342 -17.18 -16.22 -6.85
N GLY A 343 -17.53 -17.19 -7.66
CA GLY A 343 -16.93 -17.51 -8.95
C GLY A 343 -17.98 -18.14 -9.87
N ASP A 344 -17.58 -18.68 -10.99
CA ASP A 344 -18.51 -19.24 -11.97
C ASP A 344 -19.32 -20.46 -11.44
N ASP A 345 -18.76 -21.20 -10.49
CA ASP A 345 -19.28 -22.49 -9.99
C ASP A 345 -19.61 -22.47 -8.48
N PHE A 346 -19.45 -21.34 -7.81
CA PHE A 346 -19.78 -21.21 -6.39
C PHE A 346 -20.19 -19.78 -6.04
N ASP A 347 -20.92 -19.65 -4.94
CA ASP A 347 -21.28 -18.38 -4.30
C ASP A 347 -21.50 -18.67 -2.81
N VAL A 348 -20.72 -18.01 -1.95
CA VAL A 348 -20.77 -18.22 -0.50
C VAL A 348 -20.73 -16.89 0.24
N GLU A 349 -21.54 -16.77 1.29
CA GLU A 349 -21.58 -15.62 2.18
C GLU A 349 -20.77 -15.91 3.45
N ILE A 350 -20.19 -14.86 4.01
CA ILE A 350 -19.31 -14.93 5.17
C ILE A 350 -19.70 -13.80 6.11
N GLU A 351 -19.85 -14.08 7.39
CA GLU A 351 -20.17 -13.07 8.38
C GLU A 351 -18.93 -12.25 8.73
N VAL A 352 -19.15 -10.97 9.09
CA VAL A 352 -18.10 -10.12 9.65
C VAL A 352 -17.87 -10.51 11.09
N GLY A 353 -16.80 -11.25 11.33
CA GLY A 353 -16.50 -11.77 12.65
C GLY A 353 -15.77 -10.81 13.58
N GLU A 354 -15.60 -11.27 14.81
CA GLU A 354 -14.98 -10.49 15.89
C GLU A 354 -13.47 -10.36 15.70
N LYS A 355 -12.80 -11.42 15.20
CA LYS A 355 -11.34 -11.41 15.01
C LYS A 355 -10.88 -10.35 14.01
N THR A 356 -11.60 -10.21 12.90
CA THR A 356 -11.34 -9.15 11.91
C THR A 356 -11.49 -7.75 12.53
N ARG A 357 -12.51 -7.55 13.38
CA ARG A 357 -12.73 -6.27 14.09
C ARG A 357 -11.62 -5.97 15.09
N GLU A 358 -11.19 -6.97 15.85
CA GLU A 358 -10.08 -6.86 16.81
C GLU A 358 -8.78 -6.45 16.12
N ILE A 359 -8.42 -7.15 15.03
CA ILE A 359 -7.21 -6.85 14.24
C ILE A 359 -7.27 -5.44 13.66
N HIS A 360 -8.41 -5.06 13.05
CA HIS A 360 -8.62 -3.72 12.53
C HIS A 360 -8.44 -2.66 13.62
N LYS A 361 -9.13 -2.83 14.75
CA LYS A 361 -9.07 -1.89 15.88
C LYS A 361 -7.66 -1.75 16.43
N HIS A 362 -7.00 -2.87 16.72
CA HIS A 362 -5.65 -2.87 17.29
C HIS A 362 -4.65 -2.15 16.38
N LEU A 363 -4.66 -2.48 15.09
CA LEU A 363 -3.75 -1.85 14.13
C LEU A 363 -4.03 -0.36 13.94
N THR A 364 -5.30 0.03 13.85
CA THR A 364 -5.68 1.44 13.70
C THR A 364 -5.38 2.24 14.97
N ASP A 365 -5.57 1.67 16.15
CA ASP A 365 -5.23 2.34 17.42
C ASP A 365 -3.73 2.64 17.51
N ILE A 366 -2.85 1.72 17.06
CA ILE A 366 -1.41 1.99 16.97
C ILE A 366 -1.14 3.12 15.96
N GLN A 367 -1.72 3.06 14.76
CA GLN A 367 -1.50 4.05 13.70
C GLN A 367 -1.90 5.46 14.15
N TRP A 368 -2.99 5.58 14.89
CA TRP A 368 -3.51 6.85 15.40
C TRP A 368 -2.90 7.27 16.75
N GLY A 369 -2.04 6.44 17.36
CA GLY A 369 -1.45 6.70 18.66
C GLY A 369 -2.44 6.59 19.81
N ARG A 370 -3.52 5.84 19.66
CA ARG A 370 -4.53 5.50 20.68
C ARG A 370 -4.12 4.29 21.51
N ALA A 371 -3.17 3.50 21.02
CA ALA A 371 -2.54 2.42 21.74
C ALA A 371 -1.02 2.57 21.68
N GLU A 372 -0.34 1.92 22.63
CA GLU A 372 1.12 1.82 22.66
C GLU A 372 1.62 1.11 21.40
N ASP A 373 2.75 1.57 20.87
CA ASP A 373 3.44 0.98 19.73
C ASP A 373 4.69 0.23 20.19
N PRO A 374 4.57 -1.06 20.56
CA PRO A 374 5.70 -1.84 21.06
C PRO A 374 6.73 -2.19 19.98
N TYR A 375 6.41 -1.88 18.72
CA TYR A 375 7.22 -2.25 17.56
C TYR A 375 8.06 -1.09 17.03
N GLY A 376 7.78 0.17 17.45
CA GLY A 376 8.40 1.35 16.88
C GLY A 376 8.03 1.61 15.42
N TRP A 377 6.83 1.24 15.01
CA TRP A 377 6.35 1.39 13.64
C TRP A 377 5.88 2.80 13.30
N THR A 378 5.46 3.54 14.31
CA THR A 378 5.01 4.92 14.10
C THR A 378 6.20 5.87 14.07
N TYR A 379 6.19 6.79 13.11
CA TYR A 379 7.25 7.76 12.92
C TYR A 379 6.67 9.17 12.85
N ARG A 380 7.19 10.07 13.69
CA ARG A 380 6.74 11.47 13.73
C ARG A 380 7.31 12.24 12.55
N LEU A 381 6.44 12.94 11.78
CA LEU A 381 6.82 13.80 10.65
C LEU A 381 6.87 15.28 11.06
N VAL A 382 5.91 15.69 11.90
CA VAL A 382 5.74 17.07 12.39
C VAL A 382 5.54 17.08 13.90
#